data_bb2db239b3b97560a35bdcaaf8ea5c0f
#
_entry.id   bb2db239b3b97560a35bdcaaf8ea5c0f
#
_cell.length_a   1.000
_cell.length_b   1.000
_cell.length_c   1.000
_cell.angle_alpha   90.00
_cell.angle_beta   90.00
_cell.angle_gamma   90.00
#
_symmetry.space_group_name_H-M   'P 1'
#
loop_
_entity.id
_entity.type
_entity.pdbx_description
1 polymer ?
#
loop_
_entity_poly.entity_id
_entity_poly.type
_entity_poly.pdbx_seq_one_letter_code
_entity_poly.pdbx_strand_id
1 'polypeptide(L)'
;MLTKIIQATGLSRADVYIANILKCRPDTPGQSAGNRKPTPEEMQTCIPYLHEQIDLIQPKVIVALGATAVEGLLGKTVGITKLRGNWQTYRGTPLMPTYHPAYLLRNQSMSEKRRVWEDMLAVMEKLGMPISEKQRNFFLKA
;
A
#
# COMPACT_ATOMS: atom_id res chain seq x y z
N MET A 1 1.22 -11.47 -6.11
CA MET A 1 1.93 -11.13 -4.85
C MET A 1 1.01 -10.45 -3.82
N LEU A 2 0.28 -9.43 -4.20
CA LEU A 2 -0.62 -8.73 -3.27
C LEU A 2 -1.68 -9.66 -2.67
N THR A 3 -2.28 -10.51 -3.48
CA THR A 3 -3.27 -11.48 -3.01
C THR A 3 -2.70 -12.39 -1.91
N LYS A 4 -1.46 -12.83 -2.08
CA LYS A 4 -0.78 -13.68 -1.08
C LYS A 4 -0.57 -12.94 0.24
N ILE A 5 -0.20 -11.66 0.17
CA ILE A 5 -0.04 -10.83 1.36
C ILE A 5 -1.37 -10.68 2.09
N ILE A 6 -2.43 -10.39 1.38
CA ILE A 6 -3.78 -10.26 1.95
C ILE A 6 -4.20 -11.58 2.61
N GLN A 7 -4.02 -12.70 1.92
CA GLN A 7 -4.39 -14.01 2.45
C GLN A 7 -3.60 -14.38 3.69
N ALA A 8 -2.33 -13.99 3.76
CA ALA A 8 -1.49 -14.26 4.92
C ALA A 8 -1.98 -13.53 6.18
N THR A 9 -2.72 -12.43 6.03
CA THR A 9 -3.35 -11.73 7.16
C THR A 9 -4.65 -12.40 7.62
N GLY A 10 -5.15 -13.37 6.88
CA GLY A 10 -6.44 -14.00 7.15
C GLY A 10 -7.61 -13.33 6.43
N LEU A 11 -7.35 -12.30 5.64
CA LEU A 11 -8.36 -11.63 4.84
C LEU A 11 -8.34 -12.18 3.41
N SER A 12 -9.44 -11.95 2.68
CA SER A 12 -9.51 -12.23 1.26
C SER A 12 -9.65 -10.92 0.49
N ARG A 13 -9.52 -10.99 -0.85
CA ARG A 13 -9.73 -9.81 -1.68
C ARG A 13 -11.15 -9.26 -1.56
N ALA A 14 -12.11 -10.08 -1.15
CA ALA A 14 -13.48 -9.64 -0.92
C ALA A 14 -13.63 -8.81 0.36
N ASP A 15 -12.70 -8.95 1.31
CA ASP A 15 -12.74 -8.22 2.58
C ASP A 15 -12.09 -6.85 2.50
N VAL A 16 -11.40 -6.55 1.40
CA VAL A 16 -10.64 -5.32 1.23
C VAL A 16 -11.05 -4.62 -0.05
N TYR A 17 -10.80 -3.33 -0.12
CA TYR A 17 -10.98 -2.55 -1.34
C TYR A 17 -9.61 -2.18 -1.89
N ILE A 18 -9.33 -2.60 -3.12
CA ILE A 18 -8.06 -2.31 -3.78
C ILE A 18 -8.31 -1.18 -4.78
N ALA A 19 -7.62 -0.06 -4.58
CA ALA A 19 -7.75 1.12 -5.41
C ALA A 19 -6.39 1.56 -5.94
N ASN A 20 -6.40 2.26 -7.07
CA ASN A 20 -5.21 2.89 -7.60
C ASN A 20 -5.24 4.38 -7.30
N ILE A 21 -4.05 4.95 -6.98
CA ILE A 21 -3.92 6.38 -6.79
C ILE A 21 -4.27 7.15 -8.06
N LEU A 22 -4.05 6.54 -9.22
CA LEU A 22 -4.36 7.11 -10.52
C LEU A 22 -5.50 6.32 -11.15
N LYS A 23 -6.71 6.90 -11.15
CA LYS A 23 -7.88 6.31 -11.80
C LYS A 23 -7.86 6.51 -13.30
N CYS A 24 -7.19 7.57 -13.75
CA CYS A 24 -7.00 7.86 -15.16
C CYS A 24 -5.64 7.30 -15.57
N ARG A 25 -5.62 6.48 -16.61
CA ARG A 25 -4.37 5.91 -17.10
C ARG A 25 -3.51 7.01 -17.73
N PRO A 26 -2.23 7.17 -17.33
CA PRO A 26 -1.36 8.14 -17.97
C PRO A 26 -1.21 7.81 -19.46
N ASP A 27 -1.53 8.76 -20.32
CA ASP A 27 -1.43 8.61 -21.76
C ASP A 27 -0.25 9.41 -22.26
N THR A 28 0.78 8.74 -22.76
CA THR A 28 1.95 9.37 -23.35
C THR A 28 2.11 8.85 -24.76
N PRO A 29 1.95 9.71 -25.79
CA PRO A 29 2.08 9.27 -27.17
C PRO A 29 3.41 8.59 -27.43
N GLY A 30 3.38 7.46 -28.12
CA GLY A 30 4.57 6.72 -28.48
C GLY A 30 5.14 5.82 -27.39
N GLN A 31 4.53 5.74 -26.22
CA GLN A 31 4.97 4.87 -25.15
C GLN A 31 3.89 3.84 -24.81
N SER A 32 4.34 2.70 -24.23
CA SER A 32 3.41 1.72 -23.72
C SER A 32 2.60 2.34 -22.60
N ALA A 33 1.29 2.27 -22.70
CA ALA A 33 0.39 2.88 -21.73
C ALA A 33 0.58 2.22 -20.35
N GLY A 34 0.59 3.03 -19.29
CA GLY A 34 0.58 2.57 -17.91
C GLY A 34 1.92 2.25 -17.30
N ASN A 35 3.05 2.40 -18.03
CA ASN A 35 4.36 2.02 -17.51
C ASN A 35 5.20 3.17 -16.97
N ARG A 36 4.75 4.41 -17.06
CA ARG A 36 5.49 5.53 -16.50
C ARG A 36 4.87 5.98 -15.18
N LYS A 37 5.72 6.58 -14.35
CA LYS A 37 5.25 7.20 -13.10
C LYS A 37 4.34 8.37 -13.44
N PRO A 38 3.15 8.50 -12.82
CA PRO A 38 2.30 9.66 -13.04
C PRO A 38 2.97 10.94 -12.52
N THR A 39 2.72 12.05 -13.21
CA THR A 39 3.18 13.36 -12.74
C THR A 39 2.32 13.81 -11.56
N PRO A 40 2.80 14.76 -10.72
CA PRO A 40 1.99 15.31 -9.64
C PRO A 40 0.66 15.89 -10.14
N GLU A 41 0.66 16.52 -11.32
CA GLU A 41 -0.55 17.07 -11.91
C GLU A 41 -1.55 16.00 -12.28
N GLU A 42 -1.09 14.90 -12.86
CA GLU A 42 -1.94 13.76 -13.18
C GLU A 42 -2.54 13.14 -11.91
N MET A 43 -1.74 13.01 -10.85
CA MET A 43 -2.24 12.52 -9.57
C MET A 43 -3.30 13.42 -8.99
N GLN A 44 -3.09 14.74 -9.04
CA GLN A 44 -4.06 15.71 -8.54
C GLN A 44 -5.37 15.67 -9.30
N THR A 45 -5.32 15.40 -10.60
CA THR A 45 -6.53 15.27 -11.41
C THR A 45 -7.37 14.08 -10.99
N CYS A 46 -6.73 12.97 -10.62
CA CYS A 46 -7.42 11.71 -10.31
C CYS A 46 -7.71 11.50 -8.82
N ILE A 47 -7.00 12.18 -7.93
CA ILE A 47 -7.19 12.04 -6.48
C ILE A 47 -8.62 12.31 -6.01
N PRO A 48 -9.37 13.30 -6.53
CA PRO A 48 -10.75 13.51 -6.09
C PRO A 48 -11.63 12.26 -6.22
N TYR A 49 -11.41 11.44 -7.25
CA TYR A 49 -12.15 10.19 -7.39
C TYR A 49 -11.82 9.21 -6.28
N LEU A 50 -10.55 9.14 -5.90
CA LEU A 50 -10.10 8.30 -4.79
C LEU A 50 -10.67 8.80 -3.46
N HIS A 51 -10.70 10.12 -3.25
CA HIS A 51 -11.32 10.71 -2.06
C HIS A 51 -12.78 10.31 -1.93
N GLU A 52 -13.54 10.37 -3.03
CA GLU A 52 -14.93 9.93 -3.03
C GLU A 52 -15.07 8.46 -2.63
N GLN A 53 -14.21 7.60 -3.16
CA GLN A 53 -14.23 6.19 -2.82
C GLN A 53 -13.93 5.95 -1.35
N ILE A 54 -12.93 6.64 -0.83
CA ILE A 54 -12.55 6.53 0.59
C ILE A 54 -13.71 7.02 1.48
N ASP A 55 -14.34 8.14 1.12
CA ASP A 55 -15.45 8.68 1.89
C ASP A 55 -16.66 7.75 1.90
N LEU A 56 -16.91 7.04 0.79
CA LEU A 56 -18.02 6.08 0.70
C LEU A 56 -17.72 4.79 1.46
N ILE A 57 -16.49 4.30 1.39
CA ILE A 57 -16.10 3.03 1.99
C ILE A 57 -15.86 3.18 3.49
N GLN A 58 -15.32 4.32 3.92
CA GLN A 58 -14.96 4.61 5.30
C GLN A 58 -14.06 3.51 5.89
N PRO A 59 -12.89 3.28 5.30
CA PRO A 59 -12.00 2.22 5.77
C PRO A 59 -11.49 2.54 7.17
N LYS A 60 -11.22 1.50 7.93
CA LYS A 60 -10.59 1.64 9.25
C LYS A 60 -9.10 1.91 9.15
N VAL A 61 -8.47 1.40 8.11
CA VAL A 61 -7.03 1.56 7.83
C VAL A 61 -6.83 1.64 6.33
N ILE A 62 -5.91 2.50 5.92
CA ILE A 62 -5.45 2.58 4.54
C ILE A 62 -4.02 2.04 4.50
N VAL A 63 -3.73 1.17 3.54
CA VAL A 63 -2.37 0.70 3.28
C VAL A 63 -1.91 1.31 1.96
N ALA A 64 -0.87 2.14 2.01
CA ALA A 64 -0.31 2.77 0.82
C ALA A 64 0.87 1.95 0.31
N LEU A 65 0.72 1.39 -0.89
CA LEU A 65 1.69 0.47 -1.47
C LEU A 65 2.64 1.21 -2.40
N GLY A 66 3.84 1.48 -1.92
CA GLY A 66 4.91 2.06 -2.71
C GLY A 66 4.96 3.58 -2.67
N ALA A 67 6.06 4.12 -3.19
CA ALA A 67 6.35 5.54 -3.13
C ALA A 67 5.31 6.40 -3.86
N THR A 68 4.84 5.93 -5.01
CA THR A 68 3.86 6.70 -5.80
C THR A 68 2.56 6.91 -5.05
N ALA A 69 2.05 5.86 -4.40
CA ALA A 69 0.83 5.97 -3.60
C ALA A 69 1.03 6.91 -2.41
N VAL A 70 2.16 6.82 -1.74
CA VAL A 70 2.48 7.67 -0.59
C VAL A 70 2.60 9.13 -1.02
N GLU A 71 3.33 9.40 -2.10
CA GLU A 71 3.48 10.76 -2.62
C GLU A 71 2.12 11.35 -3.01
N GLY A 72 1.28 10.58 -3.69
CA GLY A 72 -0.03 11.04 -4.14
C GLY A 72 -0.97 11.34 -2.99
N LEU A 73 -1.00 10.51 -1.97
CA LEU A 73 -1.91 10.69 -0.83
C LEU A 73 -1.39 11.71 0.17
N LEU A 74 -0.12 11.68 0.50
CA LEU A 74 0.44 12.52 1.56
C LEU A 74 1.12 13.79 1.03
N GLY A 75 1.38 13.88 -0.27
CA GLY A 75 2.08 15.01 -0.85
C GLY A 75 3.55 15.10 -0.45
N LYS A 76 4.12 14.02 0.08
CA LYS A 76 5.51 13.98 0.54
C LYS A 76 6.39 13.27 -0.46
N THR A 77 7.58 13.81 -0.69
CA THR A 77 8.58 13.21 -1.57
C THR A 77 9.63 12.39 -0.80
N VAL A 78 9.38 12.10 0.46
CA VAL A 78 10.27 11.28 1.29
C VAL A 78 10.25 9.83 0.78
N GLY A 79 11.42 9.21 0.66
CA GLY A 79 11.54 7.85 0.15
C GLY A 79 10.76 6.83 0.98
N ILE A 80 10.18 5.85 0.32
CA ILE A 80 9.37 4.81 0.97
C ILE A 80 10.18 4.02 2.01
N THR A 81 11.48 3.86 1.80
CA THR A 81 12.35 3.16 2.74
C THR A 81 12.35 3.82 4.12
N LYS A 82 12.24 5.14 4.18
CA LYS A 82 12.17 5.88 5.44
C LYS A 82 10.77 5.91 6.03
N LEU A 83 9.75 5.96 5.19
CA LEU A 83 8.36 6.09 5.65
C LEU A 83 7.71 4.75 6.00
N ARG A 84 8.14 3.65 5.39
CA ARG A 84 7.51 2.37 5.64
C ARG A 84 7.53 2.04 7.14
N GLY A 85 6.44 1.44 7.60
CA GLY A 85 6.32 1.02 9.00
C GLY A 85 5.94 2.13 9.98
N ASN A 86 5.86 3.38 9.51
CA ASN A 86 5.54 4.52 10.37
C ASN A 86 4.13 5.00 10.06
N TRP A 87 3.24 4.92 11.03
CA TRP A 87 1.86 5.34 10.86
C TRP A 87 1.75 6.81 10.45
N GLN A 88 0.94 7.04 9.44
CA GLN A 88 0.55 8.38 9.01
C GLN A 88 -0.96 8.51 9.20
N THR A 89 -1.49 9.70 8.97
CA THR A 89 -2.92 9.94 8.98
C THR A 89 -3.33 10.57 7.66
N TYR A 90 -4.37 10.03 7.04
CA TYR A 90 -4.92 10.56 5.81
C TYR A 90 -6.41 10.80 5.98
N ARG A 91 -6.83 12.08 5.97
CA ARG A 91 -8.23 12.49 6.15
C ARG A 91 -8.88 11.85 7.38
N GLY A 92 -8.11 11.76 8.47
CA GLY A 92 -8.58 11.18 9.73
C GLY A 92 -8.46 9.66 9.83
N THR A 93 -8.00 8.99 8.80
CA THR A 93 -7.84 7.53 8.79
C THR A 93 -6.37 7.16 8.94
N PRO A 94 -6.02 6.18 9.81
CA PRO A 94 -4.65 5.71 9.90
C PRO A 94 -4.18 5.13 8.57
N LEU A 95 -2.97 5.51 8.18
CA LEU A 95 -2.38 5.07 6.91
C LEU A 95 -1.02 4.44 7.18
N MET A 96 -0.83 3.22 6.68
CA MET A 96 0.45 2.51 6.78
C MET A 96 1.13 2.49 5.42
N PRO A 97 2.25 3.22 5.26
CA PRO A 97 3.07 3.10 4.06
C PRO A 97 3.92 1.85 4.12
N THR A 98 4.01 1.15 3.00
CA THR A 98 4.87 -0.04 2.87
C THR A 98 5.35 -0.17 1.43
N TYR A 99 6.23 -1.14 1.16
CA TYR A 99 6.72 -1.37 -0.19
C TYR A 99 5.61 -1.87 -1.10
N HIS A 100 5.70 -1.50 -2.38
CA HIS A 100 4.82 -2.06 -3.39
C HIS A 100 5.16 -3.56 -3.59
N PRO A 101 4.15 -4.43 -3.77
CA PRO A 101 4.43 -5.86 -3.97
C PRO A 101 5.37 -6.16 -5.14
N ALA A 102 5.36 -5.33 -6.19
CA ALA A 102 6.30 -5.48 -7.31
C ALA A 102 7.77 -5.36 -6.88
N TYR A 103 8.06 -4.59 -5.83
CA TYR A 103 9.41 -4.51 -5.31
C TYR A 103 9.89 -5.86 -4.79
N LEU A 104 9.00 -6.63 -4.14
CA LEU A 104 9.34 -7.96 -3.63
C LEU A 104 9.56 -8.97 -4.76
N LEU A 105 8.98 -8.76 -5.93
CA LEU A 105 9.25 -9.60 -7.09
C LEU A 105 10.66 -9.36 -7.64
N ARG A 106 11.15 -8.13 -7.54
CA ARG A 106 12.50 -7.76 -7.97
C ARG A 106 13.56 -8.05 -6.91
N ASN A 107 13.20 -7.94 -5.64
CA ASN A 107 14.09 -8.23 -4.52
C ASN A 107 13.41 -9.22 -3.60
N GLN A 108 13.75 -10.50 -3.75
CA GLN A 108 13.11 -11.59 -3.01
C GLN A 108 13.87 -11.96 -1.74
N SER A 109 14.72 -11.07 -1.22
CA SER A 109 15.41 -11.34 0.03
C SER A 109 14.44 -11.50 1.19
N MET A 110 14.76 -12.39 2.11
CA MET A 110 13.89 -12.65 3.25
C MET A 110 13.74 -11.41 4.13
N SER A 111 14.78 -10.60 4.26
CA SER A 111 14.71 -9.37 5.05
C SER A 111 13.71 -8.36 4.50
N GLU A 112 13.63 -8.22 3.17
CA GLU A 112 12.66 -7.31 2.56
C GLU A 112 11.22 -7.82 2.71
N LYS A 113 11.03 -9.13 2.55
CA LYS A 113 9.72 -9.74 2.79
C LYS A 113 9.29 -9.57 4.25
N ARG A 114 10.24 -9.71 5.19
CA ARG A 114 9.95 -9.50 6.61
C ARG A 114 9.55 -8.06 6.91
N ARG A 115 10.17 -7.08 6.28
CA ARG A 115 9.81 -5.67 6.46
C ARG A 115 8.36 -5.40 6.06
N VAL A 116 7.95 -5.89 4.89
CA VAL A 116 6.55 -5.76 4.46
C VAL A 116 5.63 -6.48 5.42
N TRP A 117 6.00 -7.67 5.86
CA TRP A 117 5.18 -8.44 6.79
C TRP A 117 5.04 -7.74 8.15
N GLU A 118 6.10 -7.13 8.66
CA GLU A 118 6.02 -6.33 9.88
C GLU A 118 5.04 -5.17 9.73
N ASP A 119 5.04 -4.52 8.58
CA ASP A 119 4.06 -3.46 8.30
C ASP A 119 2.65 -4.01 8.31
N MET A 120 2.42 -5.20 7.74
CA MET A 120 1.11 -5.84 7.74
C MET A 120 0.69 -6.31 9.14
N LEU A 121 1.64 -6.78 9.96
CA LEU A 121 1.34 -7.11 11.36
C LEU A 121 0.84 -5.90 12.13
N ALA A 122 1.47 -4.74 11.91
CA ALA A 122 1.01 -3.50 12.52
C ALA A 122 -0.40 -3.13 12.07
N VAL A 123 -0.73 -3.36 10.81
CA VAL A 123 -2.08 -3.15 10.27
C VAL A 123 -3.08 -4.09 10.96
N MET A 124 -2.74 -5.37 11.11
CA MET A 124 -3.61 -6.34 11.79
C MET A 124 -3.86 -5.92 13.24
N GLU A 125 -2.83 -5.48 13.95
CA GLU A 125 -2.98 -4.98 15.33
C GLU A 125 -3.90 -3.77 15.39
N LYS A 126 -3.74 -2.84 14.44
CA LYS A 126 -4.58 -1.63 14.38
C LYS A 126 -6.04 -1.97 14.14
N LEU A 127 -6.30 -3.01 13.34
CA LEU A 127 -7.65 -3.48 13.06
C LEU A 127 -8.24 -4.33 14.19
N GLY A 128 -7.46 -4.66 15.21
CA GLY A 128 -7.90 -5.52 16.29
C GLY A 128 -8.05 -6.99 15.90
N MET A 129 -7.33 -7.40 14.84
CA MET A 129 -7.39 -8.78 14.36
C MET A 129 -6.53 -9.70 15.22
N PRO A 130 -6.95 -10.96 15.44
CA PRO A 130 -6.09 -11.92 16.11
C PRO A 130 -4.88 -12.23 15.25
N ILE A 131 -3.71 -12.33 15.90
CA ILE A 131 -2.47 -12.67 15.22
C ILE A 131 -1.94 -13.95 15.85
N SER A 132 -1.79 -15.01 15.04
CA SER A 132 -1.25 -16.27 15.52
C SER A 132 0.26 -16.17 15.69
N GLU A 133 0.82 -17.07 16.50
CA GLU A 133 2.27 -17.18 16.66
C GLU A 133 2.96 -17.47 15.33
N LYS A 134 2.35 -18.32 14.51
CA LYS A 134 2.85 -18.61 13.16
C LYS A 134 2.92 -17.34 12.30
N GLN A 135 1.88 -16.51 12.35
CA GLN A 135 1.89 -15.25 11.62
C GLN A 135 2.98 -14.30 12.12
N ARG A 136 3.20 -14.22 13.41
CA ARG A 136 4.25 -13.36 13.98
C ARG A 136 5.65 -13.78 13.51
N ASN A 137 5.81 -15.07 13.20
CA ASN A 137 7.12 -15.63 12.83
C ASN A 137 7.35 -15.74 11.32
N PHE A 138 6.41 -15.33 10.47
CA PHE A 138 6.61 -15.37 9.02
C PHE A 138 7.83 -14.55 8.60
N PHE A 139 8.63 -15.13 7.71
CA PHE A 139 9.80 -14.47 7.11
C PHE A 139 10.90 -14.11 8.11
N LEU A 140 10.90 -14.68 9.28
CA LEU A 140 12.04 -14.56 10.17
C LEU A 140 13.16 -15.47 9.66
N LYS A 141 14.40 -14.98 9.78
CA LYS A 141 15.55 -15.85 9.53
C LYS A 141 15.61 -16.90 10.60
N ALA A 142 15.79 -18.12 10.16
CA ALA A 142 16.01 -19.21 11.06
C ALA A 142 17.34 -19.04 11.80
#